data_7f45d84957e8603cfa46a757f72d20ef
#
_entry.id   7f45d84957e8603cfa46a757f72d20ef
#
_cell.length_a   1.000
_cell.length_b   1.000
_cell.length_c   1.000
_cell.angle_alpha   90.00
_cell.angle_beta   90.00
_cell.angle_gamma   90.00
#
_symmetry.space_group_name_H-M   'P 1'
#
loop_
_entity.id
_entity.type
_entity.pdbx_description
1 polymer ?
#
loop_
_entity_poly.entity_id
_entity_poly.type
_entity_poly.pdbx_seq_one_letter_code
_entity_poly.pdbx_strand_id
1 'polypeptide(L)'
;MKRGPSHERHMRRRDFLTWMGMGLAGATGASSRCQTRNGDETAGLPGRDTASSFTPDVEIALTAAPSAVQILPGALTQVWAYSGSVVKGPPSTIQSLAGSYLGPIIRLQTGQKVRVHFANQLPEHTTVHWHGLHVPERMDGHPRFIIPNGQSYVYEFEVINRAGTYWYHPHHHDRTGPQVYNGLAGLLLVSDPKEAALGLPSGAQEIVCVLQDRTFDADNQLVYGSGMPMESMNGFLGDRVLVNGQTQPSLSLATRAYRLRLLNGSNSRVYKLAWGDGTPVTVIGTDGGLLEQLLRRPYLTLAPGERADVILDLSQHRVGTSLQLRSLAFPSAPFEMGMGMGRGMRRGIGRMGGTGRQTSAANGAPFSILTIRVQRRETSNVELPATLSTFDASWHREQTEQSVRRLTVQFGRMQWLLNGRTFEMDDVAANETVSLDAKEVWEFDNSGAAMMGMRLAHPLHLHGRQFRVLDRQVDPRFAKDGDSLREGFTDEGWKDTVLVMPGERVQILVHFTRYTGMFLYHCHNLEHEDMGMMRNYRVVARAG
;
A
#
# COMPACT_ATOMS: atom_id res chain seq x y z
N MET A 1 -30.62 52.10 33.52
CA MET A 1 -29.92 51.04 34.24
C MET A 1 -28.84 50.49 33.33
N LYS A 2 -27.58 50.65 33.71
CA LYS A 2 -26.37 50.43 32.89
C LYS A 2 -26.02 48.93 32.85
N ARG A 3 -25.75 48.36 31.66
CA ARG A 3 -25.09 47.08 31.48
C ARG A 3 -23.60 47.33 31.29
N GLY A 4 -22.75 46.66 32.09
CA GLY A 4 -21.30 46.68 31.95
C GLY A 4 -20.80 45.58 31.01
N PRO A 5 -19.57 45.69 30.45
CA PRO A 5 -19.05 44.79 29.44
C PRO A 5 -18.32 43.56 30.03
N SER A 6 -18.53 42.43 29.38
CA SER A 6 -17.83 41.18 29.65
C SER A 6 -16.43 41.17 29.01
N HIS A 7 -15.39 40.94 29.80
CA HIS A 7 -14.02 40.74 29.34
C HIS A 7 -13.81 39.27 28.91
N GLU A 8 -13.63 39.02 27.66
CA GLU A 8 -13.02 37.80 27.15
C GLU A 8 -11.50 37.89 27.27
N ARG A 9 -10.90 36.99 28.05
CA ARG A 9 -9.43 36.82 28.10
C ARG A 9 -9.00 35.73 27.11
N HIS A 10 -8.33 36.14 26.06
CA HIS A 10 -7.58 35.24 25.20
C HIS A 10 -6.35 34.72 25.95
N MET A 11 -6.29 33.39 26.16
CA MET A 11 -5.15 32.72 26.72
C MET A 11 -4.09 32.49 25.61
N ARG A 12 -2.88 33.01 25.79
CA ARG A 12 -1.79 32.89 24.83
C ARG A 12 -1.03 31.58 25.04
N ARG A 13 -0.54 30.99 23.94
CA ARG A 13 0.19 29.72 23.81
C ARG A 13 1.41 29.53 24.76
N ARG A 14 1.75 30.48 25.60
CA ARG A 14 2.90 30.41 26.53
C ARG A 14 2.59 29.80 27.90
N ASP A 15 1.34 29.61 28.26
CA ASP A 15 0.96 29.18 29.62
C ASP A 15 0.78 27.67 29.78
N PHE A 16 0.97 26.90 28.70
CA PHE A 16 0.81 25.43 28.71
C PHE A 16 2.11 24.66 29.08
N LEU A 17 3.26 25.32 29.16
CA LEU A 17 4.55 24.67 29.44
C LEU A 17 5.03 24.79 30.89
N THR A 18 4.24 25.37 31.80
CA THR A 18 4.67 25.62 33.19
C THR A 18 4.05 24.68 34.23
N TRP A 19 3.28 23.67 33.85
CA TRP A 19 2.54 22.81 34.80
C TRP A 19 3.06 21.36 34.93
N MET A 20 4.28 21.05 34.44
CA MET A 20 4.93 19.73 34.66
C MET A 20 6.32 19.89 35.31
N GLY A 21 6.39 20.54 36.40
CA GLY A 21 7.66 20.71 37.08
C GLY A 21 7.54 21.05 38.58
N MET A 22 6.93 20.15 39.36
CA MET A 22 7.15 20.12 40.82
C MET A 22 6.78 18.75 41.39
N GLY A 23 7.80 18.03 41.81
CA GLY A 23 7.69 16.85 42.68
C GLY A 23 8.81 15.85 42.50
N LEU A 24 9.96 16.05 43.12
CA LEU A 24 10.57 15.27 44.19
C LEU A 24 12.06 15.62 44.33
N ALA A 25 12.37 16.26 45.42
CA ALA A 25 13.74 16.43 45.90
C ALA A 25 14.14 15.23 46.78
N GLY A 26 15.39 14.79 46.63
CA GLY A 26 16.11 14.10 47.68
C GLY A 26 16.73 12.75 47.33
N ALA A 27 18.03 12.75 46.98
CA ALA A 27 19.04 11.91 47.62
C ALA A 27 20.41 12.11 46.96
N THR A 28 21.37 12.30 47.78
CA THR A 28 22.77 12.65 47.64
C THR A 28 23.65 11.63 46.92
N GLY A 29 24.55 12.12 46.05
CA GLY A 29 25.97 11.77 46.07
C GLY A 29 26.43 10.52 45.36
N ALA A 30 26.99 10.71 44.15
CA ALA A 30 28.28 10.13 43.76
C ALA A 30 28.68 10.70 42.39
N SER A 31 29.77 11.47 42.38
CA SER A 31 30.41 12.00 41.18
C SER A 31 31.10 10.88 40.42
N SER A 32 30.58 10.53 39.25
CA SER A 32 31.27 9.75 38.24
C SER A 32 31.32 10.59 36.96
N ARG A 33 32.53 11.02 36.59
CA ARG A 33 32.82 11.69 35.32
C ARG A 33 32.46 10.76 34.16
N CYS A 34 31.34 11.00 33.50
CA CYS A 34 31.06 10.41 32.21
C CYS A 34 31.61 11.36 31.14
N GLN A 35 32.66 10.96 30.47
CA GLN A 35 33.18 11.61 29.27
C GLN A 35 32.10 11.50 28.19
N THR A 36 31.56 12.63 27.77
CA THR A 36 30.76 12.75 26.56
C THR A 36 31.64 12.45 25.37
N ARG A 37 31.55 11.23 24.84
CA ARG A 37 31.90 10.94 23.43
C ARG A 37 30.78 11.48 22.57
N ASN A 38 30.98 12.64 22.00
CA ASN A 38 30.26 13.06 20.79
C ASN A 38 30.69 12.12 19.66
N GLY A 39 29.96 11.04 19.47
CA GLY A 39 30.03 10.23 18.28
C GLY A 39 29.00 10.80 17.30
N ASP A 40 29.48 11.61 16.37
CA ASP A 40 28.75 12.05 15.18
C ASP A 40 28.61 10.83 14.26
N GLU A 41 27.62 9.96 14.53
CA GLU A 41 27.21 8.90 13.60
C GLU A 41 26.17 9.46 12.61
N THR A 42 26.58 10.39 11.77
CA THR A 42 25.99 10.52 10.44
C THR A 42 26.44 9.30 9.65
N ALA A 43 25.61 8.26 9.59
CA ALA A 43 25.76 7.20 8.60
C ALA A 43 25.81 7.88 7.23
N GLY A 44 27.03 7.95 6.65
CA GLY A 44 27.33 8.77 5.49
C GLY A 44 26.42 8.43 4.33
N LEU A 45 25.63 9.40 3.91
CA LEU A 45 25.14 9.48 2.54
C LEU A 45 26.35 9.28 1.64
N PRO A 46 26.31 8.44 0.58
CA PRO A 46 27.44 8.27 -0.32
C PRO A 46 27.80 9.63 -0.90
N GLY A 47 28.99 10.13 -0.53
CA GLY A 47 29.53 11.39 -1.01
C GLY A 47 29.56 11.40 -2.53
N ARG A 48 29.40 12.58 -3.10
CA ARG A 48 29.68 12.88 -4.50
C ARG A 48 31.06 12.31 -4.89
N ASP A 49 31.09 11.72 -6.10
CA ASP A 49 32.30 11.40 -6.87
C ASP A 49 33.08 10.13 -6.51
N THR A 50 32.43 8.97 -6.72
CA THR A 50 33.08 7.92 -7.53
C THR A 50 32.14 7.67 -8.69
N ALA A 51 32.62 7.86 -9.92
CA ALA A 51 31.83 7.54 -11.11
C ALA A 51 31.35 6.09 -10.99
N SER A 52 30.06 5.91 -10.74
CA SER A 52 29.46 4.58 -10.65
C SER A 52 29.75 3.83 -11.93
N SER A 53 30.26 2.61 -11.85
CA SER A 53 30.42 1.73 -13.02
C SER A 53 29.09 1.31 -13.63
N PHE A 54 27.98 1.69 -13.01
CA PHE A 54 26.63 1.40 -13.45
C PHE A 54 26.28 2.30 -14.65
N THR A 55 26.10 1.67 -15.81
CA THR A 55 25.68 2.37 -17.04
C THR A 55 24.18 2.14 -17.24
N PRO A 56 23.32 3.13 -16.94
CA PRO A 56 21.88 2.99 -17.09
C PRO A 56 21.46 3.04 -18.56
N ASP A 57 20.41 2.28 -18.89
CA ASP A 57 19.66 2.39 -20.14
C ASP A 57 18.67 3.54 -20.06
N VAL A 58 18.10 3.74 -18.87
CA VAL A 58 17.09 4.76 -18.55
C VAL A 58 17.54 5.57 -17.33
N GLU A 59 17.49 6.90 -17.44
CA GLU A 59 17.66 7.82 -16.30
C GLU A 59 16.44 8.72 -16.18
N ILE A 60 15.93 8.86 -14.96
CA ILE A 60 14.81 9.74 -14.64
C ILE A 60 15.17 10.64 -13.45
N ALA A 61 14.69 11.86 -13.46
CA ALA A 61 14.62 12.72 -12.29
C ALA A 61 13.24 12.58 -11.67
N LEU A 62 13.19 12.35 -10.36
CA LEU A 62 11.95 12.24 -9.58
C LEU A 62 12.07 13.17 -8.37
N THR A 63 11.05 14.00 -8.14
CA THR A 63 11.03 14.93 -7.01
C THR A 63 9.75 14.76 -6.21
N ALA A 64 9.87 14.68 -4.89
CA ALA A 64 8.73 14.78 -3.98
C ALA A 64 8.65 16.20 -3.41
N ALA A 65 7.50 16.86 -3.55
CA ALA A 65 7.32 18.26 -3.13
C ALA A 65 5.87 18.56 -2.73
N PRO A 66 5.62 19.61 -1.91
CA PRO A 66 4.29 20.16 -1.73
C PRO A 66 3.71 20.66 -3.07
N SER A 67 2.41 20.45 -3.25
CA SER A 67 1.67 20.83 -4.46
C SER A 67 0.23 21.21 -4.11
N ALA A 68 -0.54 21.69 -5.07
CA ALA A 68 -1.95 21.96 -4.92
C ALA A 68 -2.71 21.54 -6.18
N VAL A 69 -3.86 20.88 -6.00
CA VAL A 69 -4.65 20.31 -7.09
C VAL A 69 -6.14 20.51 -6.84
N GLN A 70 -6.91 20.64 -7.91
CA GLN A 70 -8.37 20.69 -7.84
C GLN A 70 -8.94 19.27 -7.75
N ILE A 71 -9.33 18.82 -6.57
CA ILE A 71 -9.98 17.51 -6.37
C ILE A 71 -11.50 17.69 -6.29
N LEU A 72 -11.96 18.64 -5.50
CA LEU A 72 -13.37 18.99 -5.34
C LEU A 72 -13.63 20.37 -5.94
N PRO A 73 -14.88 20.70 -6.33
CA PRO A 73 -15.23 22.06 -6.73
C PRO A 73 -14.92 23.07 -5.62
N GLY A 74 -14.30 24.22 -5.96
CA GLY A 74 -13.97 25.29 -5.00
C GLY A 74 -12.47 25.47 -4.80
N ALA A 75 -12.00 25.49 -3.55
CA ALA A 75 -10.59 25.69 -3.21
C ALA A 75 -9.71 24.52 -3.67
N LEU A 76 -8.44 24.82 -4.01
CA LEU A 76 -7.43 23.80 -4.29
C LEU A 76 -7.09 23.03 -3.00
N THR A 77 -6.93 21.72 -3.13
CA THR A 77 -6.45 20.85 -2.05
C THR A 77 -4.93 20.89 -2.00
N GLN A 78 -4.36 21.17 -0.84
CA GLN A 78 -2.93 21.03 -0.61
C GLN A 78 -2.58 19.56 -0.51
N VAL A 79 -1.58 19.13 -1.27
CA VAL A 79 -1.13 17.73 -1.37
C VAL A 79 0.39 17.68 -1.40
N TRP A 80 0.93 16.49 -1.27
CA TRP A 80 2.31 16.21 -1.66
C TRP A 80 2.29 15.37 -2.92
N ALA A 81 3.17 15.67 -3.86
CA ALA A 81 3.17 15.00 -5.15
C ALA A 81 4.58 14.63 -5.60
N TYR A 82 4.67 13.51 -6.30
CA TYR A 82 5.85 13.22 -7.11
C TYR A 82 5.72 13.90 -8.47
N SER A 83 6.79 14.53 -8.92
CA SER A 83 6.96 14.97 -10.31
C SER A 83 8.17 14.29 -10.91
N GLY A 84 8.14 14.00 -12.21
CA GLY A 84 9.23 13.30 -12.85
C GLY A 84 9.48 13.74 -14.29
N SER A 85 10.73 13.59 -14.74
CA SER A 85 11.15 13.83 -16.13
C SER A 85 12.20 12.82 -16.57
N VAL A 86 12.26 12.56 -17.87
CA VAL A 86 13.26 11.68 -18.47
C VAL A 86 14.56 12.44 -18.66
N VAL A 87 15.64 11.94 -18.10
CA VAL A 87 17.02 12.43 -18.31
C VAL A 87 17.66 11.67 -19.47
N LYS A 88 17.46 10.35 -19.52
CA LYS A 88 17.94 9.47 -20.58
C LYS A 88 16.92 8.38 -20.86
N GLY A 89 16.68 8.06 -22.10
CA GLY A 89 15.75 7.01 -22.52
C GLY A 89 14.55 7.55 -23.32
N PRO A 90 13.57 6.70 -23.60
CA PRO A 90 12.39 7.10 -24.35
C PRO A 90 11.54 8.14 -23.60
N PRO A 91 11.01 9.18 -24.24
CA PRO A 91 10.09 10.15 -23.58
C PRO A 91 8.86 9.49 -22.96
N SER A 92 8.41 8.35 -23.48
CA SER A 92 7.27 7.57 -22.97
C SER A 92 7.55 6.87 -21.64
N THR A 93 8.79 6.91 -21.12
CA THR A 93 9.15 6.36 -19.81
C THR A 93 8.37 7.04 -18.68
N ILE A 94 8.11 8.34 -18.80
CA ILE A 94 7.34 9.11 -17.81
C ILE A 94 6.04 9.60 -18.46
N GLN A 95 4.92 9.26 -17.82
CA GLN A 95 3.58 9.67 -18.27
C GLN A 95 2.80 10.28 -17.11
N SER A 96 2.50 11.56 -17.17
CA SER A 96 1.68 12.24 -16.17
C SER A 96 0.21 11.83 -16.27
N LEU A 97 -0.47 11.78 -15.14
CA LEU A 97 -1.92 11.59 -15.04
C LEU A 97 -2.58 12.98 -14.96
N ALA A 98 -3.27 13.37 -16.01
CA ALA A 98 -3.92 14.68 -16.07
C ALA A 98 -4.96 14.87 -14.96
N GLY A 99 -4.89 16.00 -14.25
CA GLY A 99 -5.82 16.34 -13.16
C GLY A 99 -5.69 15.48 -11.91
N SER A 100 -4.56 14.78 -11.76
CA SER A 100 -4.23 13.94 -10.60
C SER A 100 -3.11 14.57 -9.79
N TYR A 101 -3.12 14.30 -8.48
CA TYR A 101 -1.98 14.58 -7.60
C TYR A 101 -0.98 13.42 -7.55
N LEU A 102 -1.35 12.27 -8.08
CA LEU A 102 -0.47 11.10 -8.10
C LEU A 102 0.78 11.36 -8.94
N GLY A 103 1.85 10.73 -8.53
CA GLY A 103 3.09 10.70 -9.29
C GLY A 103 2.89 10.16 -10.71
N PRO A 104 3.82 10.46 -11.63
CA PRO A 104 3.73 9.98 -12.99
C PRO A 104 3.80 8.46 -13.05
N ILE A 105 3.19 7.88 -14.08
CA ILE A 105 3.41 6.48 -14.43
C ILE A 105 4.82 6.35 -14.98
N ILE A 106 5.62 5.47 -14.36
CA ILE A 106 6.95 5.10 -14.84
C ILE A 106 6.81 3.82 -15.67
N ARG A 107 7.22 3.86 -16.95
CA ARG A 107 7.18 2.70 -17.87
C ARG A 107 8.57 2.18 -18.13
N LEU A 108 8.83 0.94 -17.73
CA LEU A 108 10.10 0.25 -17.87
C LEU A 108 9.92 -1.10 -18.59
N GLN A 109 11.05 -1.71 -18.91
CA GLN A 109 11.09 -3.05 -19.51
C GLN A 109 11.98 -3.96 -18.69
N THR A 110 11.62 -5.24 -18.62
CA THR A 110 12.48 -6.28 -18.03
C THR A 110 13.87 -6.27 -18.70
N GLY A 111 14.92 -6.30 -17.90
CA GLY A 111 16.32 -6.23 -18.32
C GLY A 111 16.90 -4.83 -18.38
N GLN A 112 16.11 -3.76 -18.29
CA GLN A 112 16.63 -2.39 -18.30
C GLN A 112 17.37 -2.06 -17.00
N LYS A 113 18.50 -1.40 -17.13
CA LYS A 113 19.24 -0.75 -16.03
C LYS A 113 18.72 0.67 -15.86
N VAL A 114 18.24 0.98 -14.67
CA VAL A 114 17.56 2.23 -14.37
C VAL A 114 18.31 3.02 -13.31
N ARG A 115 18.47 4.32 -13.53
CA ARG A 115 18.94 5.27 -12.54
C ARG A 115 17.84 6.29 -12.26
N VAL A 116 17.50 6.47 -10.99
CA VAL A 116 16.55 7.49 -10.54
C VAL A 116 17.30 8.51 -9.69
N HIS A 117 17.35 9.74 -10.14
CA HIS A 117 17.84 10.89 -9.37
C HIS A 117 16.66 11.42 -8.56
N PHE A 118 16.56 11.03 -7.31
CA PHE A 118 15.49 11.45 -6.43
C PHE A 118 15.88 12.69 -5.63
N ALA A 119 14.97 13.69 -5.55
CA ALA A 119 15.12 14.88 -4.72
C ALA A 119 13.95 14.99 -3.73
N ASN A 120 14.26 15.12 -2.45
CA ASN A 120 13.27 15.38 -1.41
C ASN A 120 13.14 16.89 -1.17
N GLN A 121 12.03 17.48 -1.59
CA GLN A 121 11.65 18.88 -1.33
C GLN A 121 10.44 18.97 -0.37
N LEU A 122 10.09 17.89 0.32
CA LEU A 122 9.06 17.89 1.35
C LEU A 122 9.57 18.61 2.60
N PRO A 123 8.68 19.07 3.49
CA PRO A 123 9.07 19.67 4.77
C PRO A 123 9.61 18.64 5.79
N GLU A 124 9.64 17.36 5.45
CA GLU A 124 10.10 16.26 6.32
C GLU A 124 10.93 15.23 5.56
N HIS A 125 11.51 14.28 6.29
CA HIS A 125 12.27 13.17 5.72
C HIS A 125 11.36 12.21 4.96
N THR A 126 11.91 11.52 3.94
CA THR A 126 11.19 10.51 3.17
C THR A 126 12.13 9.44 2.62
N THR A 127 11.57 8.42 1.99
CA THR A 127 12.26 7.44 1.14
C THR A 127 11.40 7.17 -0.08
N VAL A 128 11.88 6.36 -1.04
CA VAL A 128 11.04 5.78 -2.10
C VAL A 128 11.20 4.28 -2.08
N HIS A 129 10.13 3.57 -1.78
CA HIS A 129 10.03 2.13 -1.96
C HIS A 129 9.45 1.81 -3.33
N TRP A 130 10.09 0.88 -4.05
CA TRP A 130 9.66 0.36 -5.34
C TRP A 130 8.85 -0.91 -5.12
N HIS A 131 7.60 -0.75 -4.70
CA HIS A 131 6.75 -1.83 -4.23
C HIS A 131 6.58 -2.94 -5.27
N GLY A 132 7.00 -4.13 -4.89
CA GLY A 132 6.97 -5.34 -5.71
C GLY A 132 8.21 -5.54 -6.60
N LEU A 133 9.10 -4.55 -6.73
CA LEU A 133 10.35 -4.75 -7.45
C LEU A 133 11.36 -5.54 -6.62
N HIS A 134 12.13 -6.36 -7.32
CA HIS A 134 13.26 -7.09 -6.77
C HIS A 134 14.55 -6.29 -7.05
N VAL A 135 14.97 -5.51 -6.08
CA VAL A 135 16.09 -4.57 -6.15
C VAL A 135 17.10 -4.82 -5.02
N PRO A 136 18.36 -4.33 -5.12
CA PRO A 136 19.29 -4.41 -4.00
C PRO A 136 18.78 -3.70 -2.75
N GLU A 137 19.18 -4.16 -1.57
CA GLU A 137 18.79 -3.60 -0.25
C GLU A 137 18.82 -2.08 -0.19
N ARG A 138 19.92 -1.46 -0.65
CA ARG A 138 20.08 0.01 -0.61
C ARG A 138 19.14 0.75 -1.55
N MET A 139 18.53 0.05 -2.50
CA MET A 139 17.63 0.62 -3.51
C MET A 139 16.17 0.34 -3.21
N ASP A 140 15.88 -0.42 -2.14
CA ASP A 140 14.53 -0.88 -1.79
C ASP A 140 13.68 0.17 -1.04
N GLY A 141 14.31 1.27 -0.58
CA GLY A 141 13.62 2.31 0.20
C GLY A 141 13.47 1.96 1.68
N HIS A 142 14.27 1.03 2.21
CA HIS A 142 14.28 0.71 3.64
C HIS A 142 14.47 1.97 4.50
N PRO A 143 13.74 2.15 5.64
CA PRO A 143 13.83 3.33 6.51
C PRO A 143 15.25 3.71 6.98
N ARG A 144 16.21 2.77 6.96
CA ARG A 144 17.63 3.08 7.25
C ARG A 144 18.27 4.04 6.26
N PHE A 145 17.71 4.14 5.05
CA PHE A 145 18.22 5.00 3.98
C PHE A 145 17.34 6.23 3.80
N ILE A 146 17.01 6.85 4.93
CA ILE A 146 16.16 8.05 4.98
C ILE A 146 16.82 9.20 4.22
N ILE A 147 16.02 9.96 3.50
CA ILE A 147 16.44 11.10 2.70
C ILE A 147 15.91 12.37 3.37
N PRO A 148 16.77 13.16 4.02
CA PRO A 148 16.35 14.40 4.67
C PRO A 148 15.75 15.42 3.70
N ASN A 149 14.97 16.37 4.26
CA ASN A 149 14.50 17.53 3.50
C ASN A 149 15.67 18.25 2.81
N GLY A 150 15.49 18.60 1.54
CA GLY A 150 16.47 19.29 0.71
C GLY A 150 17.62 18.40 0.21
N GLN A 151 17.62 17.11 0.55
CA GLN A 151 18.64 16.15 0.11
C GLN A 151 18.18 15.32 -1.09
N SER A 152 19.13 14.66 -1.72
CA SER A 152 18.89 13.79 -2.87
C SER A 152 19.46 12.40 -2.64
N TYR A 153 18.90 11.42 -3.34
CA TYR A 153 19.37 10.03 -3.35
C TYR A 153 19.38 9.50 -4.78
N VAL A 154 20.33 8.62 -5.10
CA VAL A 154 20.39 7.97 -6.42
C VAL A 154 20.06 6.49 -6.26
N TYR A 155 18.96 6.07 -6.87
CA TYR A 155 18.58 4.66 -6.96
C TYR A 155 19.14 4.09 -8.27
N GLU A 156 19.84 2.96 -8.19
CA GLU A 156 20.42 2.24 -9.34
C GLU A 156 20.04 0.76 -9.26
N PHE A 157 19.25 0.27 -10.22
CA PHE A 157 18.84 -1.12 -10.24
C PHE A 157 18.57 -1.62 -11.67
N GLU A 158 18.65 -2.93 -11.84
CA GLU A 158 18.18 -3.62 -13.03
C GLU A 158 16.74 -4.10 -12.79
N VAL A 159 15.85 -3.88 -13.74
CA VAL A 159 14.47 -4.40 -13.71
C VAL A 159 14.49 -5.88 -14.05
N ILE A 160 14.51 -6.74 -13.06
CA ILE A 160 14.51 -8.21 -13.24
C ILE A 160 13.13 -8.84 -13.08
N ASN A 161 12.15 -8.03 -12.76
CA ASN A 161 10.78 -8.44 -12.58
C ASN A 161 10.11 -8.80 -13.91
N ARG A 162 9.08 -9.65 -13.83
CA ARG A 162 8.17 -9.94 -14.95
C ARG A 162 7.38 -8.70 -15.35
N ALA A 163 6.85 -8.70 -16.57
CA ALA A 163 5.84 -7.70 -16.97
C ALA A 163 4.67 -7.69 -15.98
N GLY A 164 4.25 -6.50 -15.56
CA GLY A 164 3.19 -6.36 -14.55
C GLY A 164 2.97 -4.94 -14.07
N THR A 165 2.07 -4.82 -13.11
CA THR A 165 1.69 -3.56 -12.46
C THR A 165 2.34 -3.47 -11.10
N TYR A 166 3.29 -2.55 -10.96
CA TYR A 166 4.02 -2.20 -9.74
C TYR A 166 3.69 -0.76 -9.37
N TRP A 167 4.21 -0.29 -8.24
CA TRP A 167 4.01 1.09 -7.82
C TRP A 167 5.16 1.58 -6.95
N TYR A 168 5.18 2.86 -6.61
CA TYR A 168 6.18 3.45 -5.74
C TYR A 168 5.52 4.40 -4.77
N HIS A 169 6.00 4.38 -3.53
CA HIS A 169 5.48 5.18 -2.43
C HIS A 169 6.57 5.41 -1.37
N PRO A 170 6.39 6.36 -0.44
CA PRO A 170 7.33 6.52 0.68
C PRO A 170 7.27 5.32 1.63
N HIS A 171 8.38 5.08 2.33
CA HIS A 171 8.50 4.06 3.36
C HIS A 171 9.27 4.57 4.57
N HIS A 172 8.90 5.75 5.05
CA HIS A 172 9.49 6.35 6.24
C HIS A 172 8.85 5.75 7.49
N HIS A 173 9.65 5.17 8.40
CA HIS A 173 9.13 4.62 9.66
C HIS A 173 8.31 5.68 10.42
N ASP A 174 7.14 5.31 10.91
CA ASP A 174 6.11 6.12 11.60
C ASP A 174 5.45 7.25 10.78
N ARG A 175 5.78 7.36 9.46
CA ARG A 175 5.28 8.42 8.58
C ARG A 175 4.78 7.94 7.21
N THR A 176 4.79 6.63 6.95
CA THR A 176 4.32 6.07 5.66
C THR A 176 2.85 6.44 5.42
N GLY A 177 1.99 6.21 6.40
CA GLY A 177 0.56 6.52 6.31
C GLY A 177 0.27 7.97 5.97
N PRO A 178 0.75 8.97 6.75
CA PRO A 178 0.56 10.39 6.44
C PRO A 178 1.13 10.79 5.08
N GLN A 179 2.29 10.30 4.67
CA GLN A 179 2.92 10.66 3.41
C GLN A 179 2.14 10.14 2.20
N VAL A 180 1.70 8.87 2.23
CA VAL A 180 0.83 8.30 1.20
C VAL A 180 -0.55 8.97 1.20
N TYR A 181 -1.09 9.27 2.38
CA TYR A 181 -2.37 9.96 2.49
C TYR A 181 -2.34 11.36 1.88
N ASN A 182 -1.24 12.08 2.05
CA ASN A 182 -1.06 13.41 1.46
C ASN A 182 -0.81 13.38 -0.05
N GLY A 183 -0.61 12.20 -0.67
CA GLY A 183 -0.60 12.05 -2.12
C GLY A 183 0.64 11.37 -2.72
N LEU A 184 1.63 10.98 -1.92
CA LEU A 184 2.84 10.37 -2.43
C LEU A 184 2.62 8.90 -2.81
N ALA A 185 2.19 8.69 -4.05
CA ALA A 185 2.07 7.39 -4.69
C ALA A 185 2.17 7.56 -6.21
N GLY A 186 2.72 6.57 -6.91
CA GLY A 186 2.74 6.53 -8.37
C GLY A 186 2.85 5.11 -8.91
N LEU A 187 2.35 4.86 -10.12
CA LEU A 187 2.43 3.55 -10.76
C LEU A 187 3.77 3.36 -11.48
N LEU A 188 4.25 2.12 -11.46
CA LEU A 188 5.38 1.65 -12.25
C LEU A 188 4.91 0.43 -13.05
N LEU A 189 4.96 0.53 -14.38
CA LEU A 189 4.54 -0.53 -15.27
C LEU A 189 5.77 -1.14 -15.94
N VAL A 190 5.93 -2.45 -15.78
CA VAL A 190 6.98 -3.23 -16.44
C VAL A 190 6.35 -3.98 -17.62
N SER A 191 7.00 -3.92 -18.77
CA SER A 191 6.65 -4.70 -19.97
C SER A 191 7.77 -5.67 -20.33
N ASP A 192 7.44 -6.73 -21.06
CA ASP A 192 8.42 -7.62 -21.66
C ASP A 192 7.95 -8.12 -23.04
N PRO A 193 8.83 -8.69 -23.87
CA PRO A 193 8.44 -9.21 -25.19
C PRO A 193 7.43 -10.35 -25.14
N LYS A 194 7.39 -11.13 -24.05
CA LYS A 194 6.45 -12.26 -23.90
C LYS A 194 5.03 -11.76 -23.72
N GLU A 195 4.82 -10.76 -22.86
CA GLU A 195 3.52 -10.11 -22.69
C GLU A 195 3.09 -9.39 -23.97
N ALA A 196 4.00 -8.67 -24.63
CA ALA A 196 3.72 -7.95 -25.86
C ALA A 196 3.23 -8.89 -27.00
N ALA A 197 3.76 -10.10 -27.07
CA ALA A 197 3.38 -11.11 -28.06
C ALA A 197 1.95 -11.67 -27.88
N LEU A 198 1.33 -11.48 -26.72
CA LEU A 198 -0.03 -11.96 -26.44
C LEU A 198 -1.13 -11.11 -27.06
N GLY A 199 -0.82 -9.92 -27.59
CA GLY A 199 -1.81 -9.03 -28.19
C GLY A 199 -2.89 -8.51 -27.23
N LEU A 200 -2.59 -8.47 -25.93
CA LEU A 200 -3.51 -7.94 -24.92
C LEU A 200 -3.82 -6.45 -25.17
N PRO A 201 -4.99 -5.94 -24.73
CA PRO A 201 -5.32 -4.53 -24.86
C PRO A 201 -4.21 -3.65 -24.28
N SER A 202 -3.70 -2.71 -25.07
CA SER A 202 -2.57 -1.85 -24.75
C SER A 202 -2.77 -0.43 -25.30
N GLY A 203 -1.89 0.50 -25.00
CA GLY A 203 -1.97 1.89 -25.44
C GLY A 203 -3.27 2.55 -24.99
N ALA A 204 -4.09 3.01 -25.95
CA ALA A 204 -5.39 3.64 -25.63
C ALA A 204 -6.44 2.66 -25.04
N GLN A 205 -6.19 1.36 -25.07
CA GLN A 205 -7.04 0.34 -24.46
C GLN A 205 -6.51 -0.11 -23.08
N GLU A 206 -5.39 0.46 -22.59
CA GLU A 206 -4.89 0.27 -21.24
C GLU A 206 -5.33 1.44 -20.36
N ILE A 207 -6.04 1.14 -19.29
CA ILE A 207 -6.58 2.12 -18.37
C ILE A 207 -6.02 1.83 -16.97
N VAL A 208 -5.32 2.78 -16.39
CA VAL A 208 -4.83 2.68 -15.01
C VAL A 208 -5.88 3.22 -14.04
N CYS A 209 -6.05 2.54 -12.89
CA CYS A 209 -6.99 2.92 -11.85
C CYS A 209 -6.35 2.73 -10.48
N VAL A 210 -5.84 3.80 -9.90
CA VAL A 210 -5.36 3.84 -8.51
C VAL A 210 -6.53 4.23 -7.62
N LEU A 211 -6.96 3.31 -6.77
CA LEU A 211 -8.05 3.52 -5.80
C LEU A 211 -7.47 4.03 -4.50
N GLN A 212 -8.00 5.12 -4.00
CA GLN A 212 -7.64 5.69 -2.71
C GLN A 212 -8.90 6.23 -2.04
N ASP A 213 -8.91 6.32 -0.72
CA ASP A 213 -9.99 6.98 0.00
C ASP A 213 -9.46 8.14 0.84
N ARG A 214 -10.23 9.22 0.88
CA ARG A 214 -9.86 10.49 1.53
C ARG A 214 -11.07 11.08 2.24
N THR A 215 -10.79 11.92 3.24
CA THR A 215 -11.75 12.81 3.90
C THR A 215 -11.30 14.25 3.68
N PHE A 216 -12.25 15.14 3.42
CA PHE A 216 -12.00 16.55 3.18
C PHE A 216 -12.75 17.39 4.22
N ASP A 217 -12.17 18.51 4.62
CA ASP A 217 -12.86 19.51 5.40
C ASP A 217 -13.72 20.45 4.53
N ALA A 218 -14.29 21.49 5.16
CA ALA A 218 -15.12 22.47 4.47
C ALA A 218 -14.34 23.35 3.47
N ASP A 219 -13.03 23.45 3.63
CA ASP A 219 -12.12 24.22 2.78
C ASP A 219 -11.42 23.34 1.72
N ASN A 220 -11.94 22.13 1.49
CA ASN A 220 -11.40 21.12 0.57
C ASN A 220 -9.98 20.63 0.94
N GLN A 221 -9.55 20.76 2.21
CA GLN A 221 -8.26 20.23 2.63
C GLN A 221 -8.37 18.78 3.11
N LEU A 222 -7.29 18.01 2.93
CA LEU A 222 -7.21 16.63 3.41
C LEU A 222 -7.24 16.60 4.94
N VAL A 223 -8.10 15.75 5.49
CA VAL A 223 -8.17 15.46 6.92
C VAL A 223 -7.64 14.07 7.17
N TYR A 224 -6.48 13.97 7.83
CA TYR A 224 -5.86 12.71 8.19
C TYR A 224 -5.87 12.51 9.69
N GLY A 225 -6.56 11.46 10.12
CA GLY A 225 -6.65 11.07 11.51
C GLY A 225 -7.39 12.07 12.41
N SER A 226 -8.13 11.58 13.38
CA SER A 226 -8.74 12.40 14.43
C SER A 226 -7.82 12.58 15.63
N GLY A 227 -6.63 11.95 15.59
CA GLY A 227 -5.73 11.84 16.74
C GLY A 227 -6.24 10.87 17.81
N MET A 228 -7.31 10.12 17.53
CA MET A 228 -7.79 9.08 18.46
C MET A 228 -7.03 7.77 18.25
N PRO A 229 -6.55 7.13 19.33
CA PRO A 229 -5.81 5.85 19.25
C PRO A 229 -6.56 4.74 18.48
N MET A 230 -7.87 4.77 18.48
CA MET A 230 -8.73 3.82 17.77
C MET A 230 -8.58 3.85 16.25
N GLU A 231 -8.31 5.01 15.66
CA GLU A 231 -8.08 5.12 14.20
C GLU A 231 -6.78 4.45 13.80
N SER A 232 -5.71 4.65 14.56
CA SER A 232 -4.44 3.96 14.30
C SER A 232 -4.57 2.44 14.45
N MET A 233 -5.40 1.97 15.39
CA MET A 233 -5.61 0.52 15.60
C MET A 233 -6.42 -0.14 14.50
N ASN A 234 -7.38 0.55 13.90
CA ASN A 234 -8.24 0.03 12.84
C ASN A 234 -7.69 0.33 11.43
N GLY A 235 -6.84 1.34 11.32
CA GLY A 235 -6.43 1.96 10.09
C GLY A 235 -7.35 3.12 9.69
N PHE A 236 -6.81 4.08 8.96
CA PHE A 236 -7.55 5.23 8.49
C PHE A 236 -8.48 4.87 7.33
N LEU A 237 -9.72 5.32 7.41
CA LEU A 237 -10.76 5.11 6.40
C LEU A 237 -11.38 6.46 6.01
N GLY A 238 -11.21 6.88 4.76
CA GLY A 238 -11.85 8.07 4.21
C GLY A 238 -13.34 7.87 3.92
N ASP A 239 -14.08 8.94 3.75
CA ASP A 239 -15.50 8.92 3.40
C ASP A 239 -15.76 9.05 1.89
N ARG A 240 -14.72 9.35 1.10
CA ARG A 240 -14.78 9.48 -0.36
C ARG A 240 -13.72 8.62 -1.02
N VAL A 241 -14.14 7.80 -1.98
CA VAL A 241 -13.22 7.03 -2.83
C VAL A 241 -12.84 7.87 -4.05
N LEU A 242 -11.53 7.92 -4.31
CA LEU A 242 -10.93 8.57 -5.47
C LEU A 242 -10.37 7.51 -6.41
N VAL A 243 -10.47 7.74 -7.71
CA VAL A 243 -9.76 6.99 -8.75
C VAL A 243 -8.83 7.94 -9.47
N ASN A 244 -7.52 7.66 -9.44
CA ASN A 244 -6.49 8.55 -10.00
C ASN A 244 -6.59 9.99 -9.47
N GLY A 245 -6.92 10.16 -8.19
CA GLY A 245 -7.08 11.48 -7.56
C GLY A 245 -8.40 12.20 -7.86
N GLN A 246 -9.34 11.57 -8.57
CA GLN A 246 -10.63 12.17 -8.92
C GLN A 246 -11.80 11.46 -8.24
N THR A 247 -12.80 12.21 -7.81
CA THR A 247 -14.03 11.67 -7.24
C THR A 247 -14.98 11.19 -8.34
N GLN A 248 -15.45 9.94 -8.26
CA GLN A 248 -16.46 9.37 -9.15
C GLN A 248 -16.21 9.63 -10.65
N PRO A 249 -15.03 9.32 -11.19
CA PRO A 249 -14.73 9.61 -12.58
C PRO A 249 -15.66 8.86 -13.54
N SER A 250 -15.88 9.46 -14.71
CA SER A 250 -16.61 8.85 -15.80
C SER A 250 -15.72 8.71 -17.03
N LEU A 251 -15.59 7.48 -17.54
CA LEU A 251 -14.84 7.18 -18.74
C LEU A 251 -15.78 6.99 -19.92
N SER A 252 -15.45 7.64 -21.03
CA SER A 252 -16.17 7.53 -22.30
C SER A 252 -15.40 6.57 -23.21
N LEU A 253 -15.93 5.35 -23.40
CA LEU A 253 -15.27 4.25 -24.10
C LEU A 253 -16.04 3.82 -25.35
N ALA A 254 -15.36 3.04 -26.21
CA ALA A 254 -15.95 2.39 -27.37
C ALA A 254 -16.35 0.93 -27.05
N THR A 255 -17.10 0.29 -28.00
CA THR A 255 -17.48 -1.13 -27.91
C THR A 255 -16.32 -2.05 -28.26
N ARG A 256 -15.26 -2.08 -27.39
CA ARG A 256 -14.10 -2.97 -27.54
C ARG A 256 -13.57 -3.42 -26.18
N ALA A 257 -12.58 -4.29 -26.16
CA ALA A 257 -11.95 -4.75 -24.94
C ALA A 257 -10.93 -3.74 -24.43
N TYR A 258 -10.86 -3.60 -23.10
CA TYR A 258 -9.92 -2.75 -22.37
C TYR A 258 -9.22 -3.56 -21.28
N ARG A 259 -7.97 -3.23 -20.99
CA ARG A 259 -7.23 -3.73 -19.82
C ARG A 259 -7.22 -2.65 -18.76
N LEU A 260 -7.81 -2.95 -17.60
CA LEU A 260 -7.76 -2.09 -16.43
C LEU A 260 -6.65 -2.57 -15.53
N ARG A 261 -5.72 -1.68 -15.19
CA ARG A 261 -4.67 -1.93 -14.20
C ARG A 261 -5.08 -1.31 -12.88
N LEU A 262 -5.54 -2.13 -11.97
CA LEU A 262 -6.07 -1.72 -10.68
C LEU A 262 -4.97 -1.77 -9.63
N LEU A 263 -4.85 -0.71 -8.82
CA LEU A 263 -4.05 -0.66 -7.60
C LEU A 263 -4.95 -0.20 -6.45
N ASN A 264 -4.94 -0.91 -5.35
CA ASN A 264 -5.46 -0.38 -4.10
C ASN A 264 -4.35 0.40 -3.38
N GLY A 265 -4.33 1.71 -3.57
CA GLY A 265 -3.43 2.66 -2.92
C GLY A 265 -4.05 3.37 -1.70
N SER A 266 -5.12 2.82 -1.12
CA SER A 266 -5.69 3.27 0.15
C SER A 266 -4.79 2.90 1.33
N ASN A 267 -4.82 3.67 2.41
CA ASN A 267 -4.07 3.35 3.61
C ASN A 267 -4.51 2.01 4.23
N SER A 268 -5.83 1.77 4.34
CA SER A 268 -6.36 0.63 5.11
C SER A 268 -7.57 -0.05 4.49
N ARG A 269 -8.25 0.62 3.54
CA ARG A 269 -9.53 0.13 3.01
C ARG A 269 -9.36 -1.07 2.09
N VAL A 270 -10.12 -2.13 2.36
CA VAL A 270 -10.31 -3.26 1.45
C VAL A 270 -11.49 -2.96 0.52
N TYR A 271 -11.34 -3.28 -0.77
CA TYR A 271 -12.41 -3.15 -1.77
C TYR A 271 -12.92 -4.53 -2.20
N LYS A 272 -14.24 -4.64 -2.38
CA LYS A 272 -14.94 -5.78 -2.99
C LYS A 272 -15.51 -5.34 -4.33
N LEU A 273 -14.67 -5.36 -5.37
CA LEU A 273 -14.97 -4.76 -6.67
C LEU A 273 -15.83 -5.67 -7.55
N ALA A 274 -16.92 -5.14 -8.08
CA ALA A 274 -17.80 -5.86 -9.01
C ALA A 274 -18.39 -4.93 -10.05
N TRP A 275 -18.75 -5.48 -11.19
CA TRP A 275 -19.54 -4.77 -12.19
C TRP A 275 -21.00 -4.66 -11.74
N GLY A 276 -21.59 -3.48 -11.92
CA GLY A 276 -22.94 -3.18 -11.44
C GLY A 276 -24.07 -3.94 -12.17
N ASP A 277 -23.78 -4.54 -13.30
CA ASP A 277 -24.70 -5.39 -14.08
C ASP A 277 -24.57 -6.89 -13.76
N GLY A 278 -23.67 -7.25 -12.85
CA GLY A 278 -23.42 -8.64 -12.46
C GLY A 278 -22.48 -9.42 -13.39
N THR A 279 -21.91 -8.78 -14.41
CA THR A 279 -20.88 -9.40 -15.26
C THR A 279 -19.68 -9.83 -14.38
N PRO A 280 -19.18 -11.08 -14.50
CA PRO A 280 -18.01 -11.51 -13.77
C PRO A 280 -16.76 -10.67 -14.08
N VAL A 281 -15.94 -10.41 -13.07
CA VAL A 281 -14.65 -9.76 -13.23
C VAL A 281 -13.67 -10.75 -13.85
N THR A 282 -13.11 -10.42 -15.02
CA THR A 282 -12.12 -11.25 -15.71
C THR A 282 -10.72 -10.78 -15.34
N VAL A 283 -10.05 -11.49 -14.45
CA VAL A 283 -8.69 -11.20 -13.97
C VAL A 283 -7.69 -11.92 -14.86
N ILE A 284 -6.67 -11.20 -15.33
CA ILE A 284 -5.58 -11.73 -16.16
C ILE A 284 -4.20 -11.60 -15.49
N GLY A 285 -4.08 -10.82 -14.42
CA GLY A 285 -2.81 -10.59 -13.72
C GLY A 285 -3.04 -10.16 -12.28
N THR A 286 -1.98 -10.34 -11.47
CA THR A 286 -1.90 -9.95 -10.07
C THR A 286 -0.64 -9.13 -9.82
N ASP A 287 -0.21 -8.98 -8.56
CA ASP A 287 0.96 -8.18 -8.15
C ASP A 287 2.21 -8.47 -8.98
N GLY A 288 2.47 -9.75 -9.29
CA GLY A 288 3.65 -10.20 -10.02
C GLY A 288 3.44 -10.45 -11.51
N GLY A 289 2.42 -9.84 -12.12
CA GLY A 289 2.16 -9.91 -13.56
C GLY A 289 1.14 -10.97 -13.94
N LEU A 290 1.19 -11.42 -15.20
CA LEU A 290 0.16 -12.28 -15.78
C LEU A 290 0.03 -13.63 -15.06
N LEU A 291 -1.23 -14.05 -14.90
CA LEU A 291 -1.62 -15.40 -14.49
C LEU A 291 -1.26 -16.42 -15.59
N GLU A 292 -1.31 -17.71 -15.28
CA GLU A 292 -1.18 -18.74 -16.32
C GLU A 292 -2.42 -18.80 -17.21
N GLN A 293 -3.60 -18.62 -16.62
CA GLN A 293 -4.90 -18.57 -17.30
C GLN A 293 -5.73 -17.46 -16.69
N LEU A 294 -6.70 -16.97 -17.47
CA LEU A 294 -7.65 -15.99 -16.96
C LEU A 294 -8.55 -16.58 -15.87
N LEU A 295 -8.90 -15.76 -14.89
CA LEU A 295 -9.86 -16.11 -13.84
C LEU A 295 -11.13 -15.29 -14.00
N ARG A 296 -12.27 -15.92 -13.78
CA ARG A 296 -13.56 -15.21 -13.68
C ARG A 296 -14.04 -15.29 -12.24
N ARG A 297 -14.30 -14.13 -11.67
CA ARG A 297 -14.76 -13.98 -10.28
C ARG A 297 -16.05 -13.17 -10.24
N PRO A 298 -17.01 -13.47 -9.36
CA PRO A 298 -18.22 -12.66 -9.19
C PRO A 298 -17.88 -11.24 -8.72
N TYR A 299 -16.78 -11.10 -7.99
CA TYR A 299 -16.16 -9.86 -7.55
C TYR A 299 -14.67 -10.09 -7.33
N LEU A 300 -13.90 -9.00 -7.27
CA LEU A 300 -12.48 -9.00 -6.94
C LEU A 300 -12.29 -8.40 -5.55
N THR A 301 -11.65 -9.11 -4.64
CA THR A 301 -11.18 -8.56 -3.36
C THR A 301 -9.80 -7.96 -3.58
N LEU A 302 -9.63 -6.70 -3.21
CA LEU A 302 -8.38 -5.97 -3.39
C LEU A 302 -8.02 -5.25 -2.09
N ALA A 303 -7.02 -5.77 -1.39
CA ALA A 303 -6.50 -5.19 -0.15
C ALA A 303 -5.45 -4.09 -0.41
N PRO A 304 -5.15 -3.21 0.55
CA PRO A 304 -4.09 -2.22 0.43
C PRO A 304 -2.77 -2.82 -0.07
N GLY A 305 -2.15 -2.18 -1.06
CA GLY A 305 -0.93 -2.65 -1.72
C GLY A 305 -1.13 -3.67 -2.83
N GLU A 306 -2.26 -4.37 -2.90
CA GLU A 306 -2.53 -5.35 -3.97
C GLU A 306 -2.85 -4.70 -5.30
N ARG A 307 -2.47 -5.38 -6.39
CA ARG A 307 -2.77 -5.01 -7.78
C ARG A 307 -3.49 -6.15 -8.48
N ALA A 308 -4.29 -5.77 -9.47
CA ALA A 308 -4.89 -6.72 -10.40
C ALA A 308 -5.04 -6.11 -11.78
N ASP A 309 -4.78 -6.91 -12.81
CA ASP A 309 -5.06 -6.58 -14.19
C ASP A 309 -6.36 -7.26 -14.61
N VAL A 310 -7.33 -6.47 -15.07
CA VAL A 310 -8.69 -6.93 -15.39
C VAL A 310 -9.02 -6.61 -16.85
N ILE A 311 -9.65 -7.54 -17.54
CA ILE A 311 -10.23 -7.29 -18.86
C ILE A 311 -11.69 -6.86 -18.70
N LEU A 312 -12.00 -5.73 -19.30
CA LEU A 312 -13.37 -5.23 -19.53
C LEU A 312 -13.68 -5.34 -21.01
N ASP A 313 -14.52 -6.28 -21.38
CA ASP A 313 -14.98 -6.42 -22.76
C ASP A 313 -16.34 -5.74 -22.96
N LEU A 314 -16.33 -4.64 -23.73
CA LEU A 314 -17.53 -3.88 -24.09
C LEU A 314 -18.05 -4.20 -25.49
N SER A 315 -17.49 -5.20 -26.19
CA SER A 315 -17.81 -5.52 -27.59
C SER A 315 -19.30 -5.82 -27.84
N GLN A 316 -19.95 -6.42 -26.83
CA GLN A 316 -21.38 -6.78 -26.88
C GLN A 316 -22.31 -5.69 -26.29
N HIS A 317 -21.74 -4.61 -25.76
CA HIS A 317 -22.55 -3.53 -25.19
C HIS A 317 -23.09 -2.60 -26.27
N ARG A 318 -24.28 -2.05 -26.04
CA ARG A 318 -24.87 -1.06 -26.94
C ARG A 318 -24.32 0.33 -26.65
N VAL A 319 -24.17 1.15 -27.69
CA VAL A 319 -23.89 2.59 -27.49
C VAL A 319 -25.00 3.20 -26.64
N GLY A 320 -24.64 4.02 -25.67
CA GLY A 320 -25.53 4.57 -24.64
C GLY A 320 -25.56 3.77 -23.34
N THR A 321 -24.97 2.56 -23.29
CA THR A 321 -24.86 1.79 -22.05
C THR A 321 -24.01 2.54 -21.03
N SER A 322 -24.46 2.52 -19.76
CA SER A 322 -23.69 2.99 -18.60
C SER A 322 -23.43 1.81 -17.68
N LEU A 323 -22.16 1.48 -17.47
CA LEU A 323 -21.70 0.41 -16.58
C LEU A 323 -20.96 1.03 -15.38
N GLN A 324 -21.15 0.49 -14.21
CA GLN A 324 -20.46 0.95 -13.00
C GLN A 324 -19.55 -0.14 -12.44
N LEU A 325 -18.30 0.24 -12.13
CA LEU A 325 -17.48 -0.52 -11.19
C LEU A 325 -17.85 -0.04 -9.77
N ARG A 326 -18.16 -0.98 -8.89
CA ARG A 326 -18.62 -0.69 -7.52
C ARG A 326 -17.80 -1.51 -6.53
N SER A 327 -17.58 -0.96 -5.33
CA SER A 327 -17.23 -1.78 -4.18
C SER A 327 -18.52 -2.20 -3.49
N LEU A 328 -18.75 -3.50 -3.41
CA LEU A 328 -19.93 -4.08 -2.77
C LEU A 328 -19.78 -4.03 -1.24
N ALA A 329 -20.93 -4.04 -0.54
CA ALA A 329 -20.91 -4.16 0.90
C ALA A 329 -20.38 -5.54 1.34
N PHE A 330 -19.65 -5.56 2.47
CA PHE A 330 -19.27 -6.79 3.16
C PHE A 330 -19.21 -6.56 4.67
N PRO A 331 -19.43 -7.61 5.49
CA PRO A 331 -19.24 -7.50 6.93
C PRO A 331 -17.79 -7.19 7.25
N SER A 332 -17.56 -6.11 7.99
CA SER A 332 -16.28 -5.80 8.60
C SER A 332 -16.48 -5.86 10.10
N ALA A 333 -15.68 -6.65 10.80
CA ALA A 333 -15.71 -6.67 12.25
C ALA A 333 -15.20 -5.32 12.76
N PRO A 334 -16.05 -4.45 13.32
CA PRO A 334 -15.56 -3.28 14.01
C PRO A 334 -14.85 -3.72 15.29
N PHE A 335 -13.87 -2.95 15.72
CA PHE A 335 -13.36 -3.05 17.06
C PHE A 335 -14.52 -2.78 18.05
N GLU A 336 -15.14 -3.83 18.56
CA GLU A 336 -16.03 -3.74 19.73
C GLU A 336 -15.17 -3.93 20.98
N MET A 337 -14.88 -2.86 21.70
CA MET A 337 -14.44 -3.01 23.08
C MET A 337 -15.51 -3.81 23.81
N GLY A 338 -15.17 -5.02 24.23
CA GLY A 338 -15.99 -5.89 25.05
C GLY A 338 -16.13 -5.35 26.49
N MET A 339 -16.55 -4.10 26.63
CA MET A 339 -17.15 -3.65 27.86
C MET A 339 -18.59 -4.16 27.83
N GLY A 340 -18.92 -5.04 28.78
CA GLY A 340 -20.26 -5.56 29.04
C GLY A 340 -21.26 -4.46 29.37
N MET A 341 -21.44 -3.52 28.47
CA MET A 341 -22.51 -2.52 28.52
C MET A 341 -23.76 -3.16 27.95
N GLY A 342 -24.65 -3.52 28.85
CA GLY A 342 -25.95 -4.15 28.57
C GLY A 342 -26.70 -3.42 27.46
N ARG A 343 -27.50 -4.18 26.73
CA ARG A 343 -28.38 -3.77 25.61
C ARG A 343 -29.19 -2.46 25.80
N GLY A 344 -29.16 -1.84 27.00
CA GLY A 344 -29.88 -0.61 27.33
C GLY A 344 -29.22 0.70 26.90
N MET A 345 -27.89 0.74 26.64
CA MET A 345 -27.17 1.99 26.32
C MET A 345 -27.08 2.33 24.83
N ARG A 346 -27.45 1.43 23.93
CA ARG A 346 -27.47 1.69 22.47
C ARG A 346 -28.45 2.77 22.01
N ARG A 347 -29.44 3.15 22.86
CA ARG A 347 -30.46 4.18 22.54
C ARG A 347 -30.05 5.62 22.92
N GLY A 348 -28.99 5.81 23.70
CA GLY A 348 -28.63 7.11 24.28
C GLY A 348 -27.53 7.89 23.55
N ILE A 349 -26.68 7.23 22.75
CA ILE A 349 -25.52 7.89 22.11
C ILE A 349 -25.90 8.62 20.79
N GLY A 350 -27.09 8.38 20.27
CA GLY A 350 -27.57 9.00 19.01
C GLY A 350 -28.04 10.45 19.12
N ARG A 351 -27.86 11.15 20.25
CA ARG A 351 -28.49 12.49 20.46
C ARG A 351 -27.65 13.50 21.22
N MET A 352 -26.34 13.36 21.26
CA MET A 352 -25.48 14.49 21.62
C MET A 352 -25.06 15.20 20.33
N GLY A 353 -25.75 16.31 20.04
CA GLY A 353 -25.49 17.21 18.93
C GLY A 353 -24.09 17.80 19.05
N GLY A 354 -23.16 17.25 18.31
CA GLY A 354 -21.88 17.83 17.99
C GLY A 354 -21.92 18.27 16.53
N THR A 355 -21.62 19.52 16.30
CA THR A 355 -21.48 20.18 15.01
C THR A 355 -20.74 19.31 13.98
N GLY A 356 -21.44 18.85 12.96
CA GLY A 356 -21.02 18.59 11.60
C GLY A 356 -19.72 17.83 11.31
N ARG A 357 -19.30 16.85 12.12
CA ARG A 357 -18.18 15.98 11.76
C ARG A 357 -18.72 14.82 10.91
N GLN A 358 -18.38 14.79 9.61
CA GLN A 358 -18.66 13.62 8.76
C GLN A 358 -17.97 12.40 9.38
N THR A 359 -18.74 11.37 9.68
CA THR A 359 -18.21 10.08 10.16
C THR A 359 -17.56 9.38 8.97
N SER A 360 -16.30 8.93 9.13
CA SER A 360 -15.64 8.07 8.14
C SER A 360 -16.53 6.87 7.80
N ALA A 361 -16.60 6.50 6.53
CA ALA A 361 -17.34 5.31 6.13
C ALA A 361 -16.57 4.06 6.57
N ALA A 362 -17.27 3.12 7.24
CA ALA A 362 -16.65 1.89 7.73
C ALA A 362 -16.00 1.07 6.60
N ASN A 363 -14.99 0.28 6.93
CA ASN A 363 -14.48 -0.74 6.01
C ASN A 363 -15.65 -1.69 5.64
N GLY A 364 -15.77 -2.06 4.37
CA GLY A 364 -16.93 -2.82 3.89
C GLY A 364 -18.17 -1.98 3.55
N ALA A 365 -18.13 -0.65 3.70
CA ALA A 365 -19.18 0.22 3.17
C ALA A 365 -19.19 0.17 1.63
N PRO A 366 -20.37 0.21 0.97
CA PRO A 366 -20.45 0.19 -0.49
C PRO A 366 -20.11 1.57 -1.07
N PHE A 367 -19.39 1.56 -2.21
CA PHE A 367 -19.05 2.76 -2.96
C PHE A 367 -19.27 2.58 -4.46
N SER A 368 -19.65 3.64 -5.15
CA SER A 368 -19.47 3.76 -6.61
C SER A 368 -18.02 4.17 -6.86
N ILE A 369 -17.30 3.38 -7.66
CA ILE A 369 -15.86 3.59 -7.94
C ILE A 369 -15.69 4.37 -9.23
N LEU A 370 -16.25 3.86 -10.34
CA LEU A 370 -16.03 4.36 -11.68
C LEU A 370 -17.28 4.13 -12.53
N THR A 371 -17.67 5.14 -13.30
CA THR A 371 -18.71 5.01 -14.32
C THR A 371 -18.10 4.92 -15.70
N ILE A 372 -18.51 3.93 -16.49
CA ILE A 372 -18.11 3.73 -17.88
C ILE A 372 -19.31 4.01 -18.76
N ARG A 373 -19.15 4.89 -19.75
CA ARG A 373 -20.16 5.21 -20.75
C ARG A 373 -19.71 4.73 -22.11
N VAL A 374 -20.46 3.83 -22.72
CA VAL A 374 -20.20 3.36 -24.10
C VAL A 374 -20.73 4.43 -25.05
N GLN A 375 -19.84 5.20 -25.66
CA GLN A 375 -20.24 6.36 -26.49
C GLN A 375 -20.16 6.14 -27.98
N ARG A 376 -19.33 5.18 -28.45
CA ARG A 376 -19.16 4.93 -29.88
C ARG A 376 -18.99 3.45 -30.18
N ARG A 377 -19.36 3.08 -31.42
CA ARG A 377 -19.14 1.72 -31.89
C ARG A 377 -17.76 1.64 -32.52
N GLU A 378 -16.98 0.65 -32.09
CA GLU A 378 -15.72 0.24 -32.72
C GLU A 378 -15.67 -1.28 -32.79
N THR A 379 -15.04 -1.83 -33.80
CA THR A 379 -14.83 -3.27 -33.91
C THR A 379 -13.70 -3.67 -32.93
N SER A 380 -13.92 -4.73 -32.16
CA SER A 380 -12.91 -5.35 -31.34
C SER A 380 -12.54 -6.70 -31.92
N ASN A 381 -11.26 -6.92 -32.17
CA ASN A 381 -10.72 -8.21 -32.59
C ASN A 381 -9.79 -8.81 -31.55
N VAL A 382 -9.96 -8.44 -30.27
CA VAL A 382 -9.13 -8.96 -29.20
C VAL A 382 -9.64 -10.34 -28.82
N GLU A 383 -8.90 -11.37 -29.20
CA GLU A 383 -9.07 -12.73 -28.66
C GLU A 383 -8.09 -12.90 -27.52
N LEU A 384 -8.61 -13.22 -26.33
CA LEU A 384 -7.76 -13.50 -25.18
C LEU A 384 -7.18 -14.90 -25.33
N PRO A 385 -5.85 -15.06 -25.25
CA PRO A 385 -5.23 -16.37 -25.33
C PRO A 385 -5.62 -17.23 -24.13
N ALA A 386 -5.78 -18.54 -24.35
CA ALA A 386 -6.10 -19.51 -23.30
C ALA A 386 -4.98 -19.57 -22.24
N THR A 387 -3.72 -19.42 -22.65
CA THR A 387 -2.54 -19.38 -21.79
C THR A 387 -1.93 -17.98 -21.85
N LEU A 388 -1.85 -17.32 -20.69
CA LEU A 388 -1.29 -15.98 -20.55
C LEU A 388 0.20 -16.00 -20.18
N SER A 389 0.59 -17.00 -19.40
CA SER A 389 1.98 -17.21 -19.02
C SER A 389 2.18 -18.66 -18.58
N THR A 390 3.43 -19.04 -18.31
CA THR A 390 3.77 -20.34 -17.72
C THR A 390 4.63 -20.13 -16.49
N PHE A 391 4.32 -20.88 -15.44
CA PHE A 391 5.13 -20.88 -14.22
C PHE A 391 6.00 -22.16 -14.21
N ASP A 392 7.22 -22.02 -13.72
CA ASP A 392 8.11 -23.16 -13.57
C ASP A 392 7.52 -24.18 -12.57
N ALA A 393 7.52 -25.46 -12.96
CA ALA A 393 7.02 -26.55 -12.11
C ALA A 393 7.72 -26.64 -10.74
N SER A 394 8.94 -26.10 -10.61
CA SER A 394 9.66 -26.03 -9.33
C SER A 394 8.97 -25.15 -8.25
N TRP A 395 7.89 -24.47 -8.61
CA TRP A 395 7.06 -23.66 -7.71
C TRP A 395 5.81 -24.41 -7.19
N HIS A 396 5.72 -25.72 -7.41
CA HIS A 396 4.67 -26.53 -6.82
C HIS A 396 5.07 -27.09 -5.44
N ARG A 397 4.10 -27.24 -4.56
CA ARG A 397 4.27 -27.64 -3.14
C ARG A 397 5.01 -28.98 -2.96
N GLU A 398 4.88 -29.90 -3.89
CA GLU A 398 5.44 -31.28 -3.80
C GLU A 398 6.98 -31.33 -3.71
N GLN A 399 7.66 -30.21 -3.94
CA GLN A 399 9.12 -30.11 -3.89
C GLN A 399 9.67 -29.48 -2.61
N THR A 400 8.82 -29.17 -1.62
CA THR A 400 9.22 -28.53 -0.37
C THR A 400 9.07 -29.49 0.81
N GLU A 401 10.09 -30.27 1.10
CA GLU A 401 10.24 -31.00 2.38
C GLU A 401 10.66 -30.08 3.55
N GLN A 402 10.58 -28.78 3.39
CA GLN A 402 11.14 -27.83 4.31
C GLN A 402 10.20 -27.50 5.48
N SER A 403 10.79 -27.23 6.64
CA SER A 403 10.08 -26.73 7.81
C SER A 403 9.38 -25.40 7.49
N VAL A 404 8.10 -25.30 7.85
CA VAL A 404 7.33 -24.06 7.68
C VAL A 404 7.83 -22.99 8.66
N ARG A 405 8.23 -21.82 8.14
CA ARG A 405 8.57 -20.63 8.95
C ARG A 405 7.29 -19.89 9.31
N ARG A 406 6.89 -19.98 10.56
CA ARG A 406 5.67 -19.31 11.02
C ARG A 406 5.97 -17.86 11.46
N LEU A 407 5.15 -16.95 10.95
CA LEU A 407 5.15 -15.51 11.25
C LEU A 407 3.79 -15.15 11.85
N THR A 408 3.77 -14.87 13.16
CA THR A 408 2.51 -14.66 13.89
C THR A 408 2.10 -13.19 13.91
N VAL A 409 0.82 -12.95 13.67
CA VAL A 409 0.16 -11.65 13.90
C VAL A 409 -0.42 -11.64 15.30
N GLN A 410 -0.11 -10.63 16.08
CA GLN A 410 -0.54 -10.53 17.47
C GLN A 410 -0.94 -9.09 17.82
N PHE A 411 -1.84 -8.95 18.79
CA PHE A 411 -2.13 -7.66 19.40
C PHE A 411 -1.70 -7.70 20.87
N GLY A 412 -0.84 -6.78 21.25
CA GLY A 412 -0.33 -6.69 22.62
C GLY A 412 0.17 -5.28 22.95
N ARG A 413 0.08 -4.86 24.20
CA ARG A 413 0.54 -3.52 24.66
C ARG A 413 -0.06 -2.36 23.84
N MET A 414 -1.31 -2.50 23.38
CA MET A 414 -2.01 -1.53 22.53
C MET A 414 -1.36 -1.31 21.15
N GLN A 415 -0.66 -2.29 20.62
CA GLN A 415 0.03 -2.27 19.34
C GLN A 415 -0.16 -3.59 18.59
N TRP A 416 -0.09 -3.53 17.27
CA TRP A 416 0.02 -4.71 16.41
C TRP A 416 1.48 -5.15 16.35
N LEU A 417 1.69 -6.46 16.43
CA LEU A 417 3.01 -7.07 16.53
C LEU A 417 3.16 -8.16 15.44
N LEU A 418 4.36 -8.28 14.92
CA LEU A 418 4.78 -9.46 14.14
C LEU A 418 5.78 -10.26 14.97
N ASN A 419 5.53 -11.55 15.16
CA ASN A 419 6.33 -12.43 16.03
C ASN A 419 6.51 -11.90 17.47
N GLY A 420 5.49 -11.22 18.00
CA GLY A 420 5.52 -10.64 19.34
C GLY A 420 6.41 -9.40 19.50
N ARG A 421 6.85 -8.79 18.38
CA ARG A 421 7.77 -7.65 18.34
C ARG A 421 7.20 -6.51 17.50
N THR A 422 7.65 -5.30 17.81
CA THR A 422 7.52 -4.12 16.95
C THR A 422 8.80 -3.93 16.13
N PHE A 423 8.75 -3.02 15.19
CA PHE A 423 9.92 -2.67 14.37
C PHE A 423 11.01 -1.99 15.21
N GLU A 424 12.24 -2.41 14.96
CA GLU A 424 13.46 -1.74 15.35
C GLU A 424 14.40 -1.73 14.14
N MET A 425 15.09 -0.63 13.90
CA MET A 425 15.78 -0.31 12.64
C MET A 425 16.73 -1.41 12.16
N ASP A 426 17.48 -2.03 13.06
CA ASP A 426 18.52 -3.02 12.75
C ASP A 426 18.25 -4.41 13.37
N ASP A 427 17.11 -4.59 14.05
CA ASP A 427 16.79 -5.86 14.72
C ASP A 427 16.34 -6.92 13.69
N VAL A 428 17.04 -8.04 13.68
CA VAL A 428 16.73 -9.25 12.90
C VAL A 428 16.80 -10.44 13.85
N ALA A 429 15.69 -11.10 14.09
CA ALA A 429 15.67 -12.30 14.91
C ALA A 429 16.33 -13.49 14.19
N ALA A 430 16.78 -14.49 14.95
CA ALA A 430 17.42 -15.67 14.38
C ALA A 430 16.51 -16.39 13.35
N ASN A 431 15.20 -16.44 13.62
CA ASN A 431 14.22 -17.01 12.70
C ASN A 431 13.79 -16.06 11.56
N GLU A 432 14.43 -14.92 11.39
CA GLU A 432 14.23 -13.95 10.29
C GLU A 432 15.44 -13.93 9.35
N THR A 433 16.39 -14.87 9.51
CA THR A 433 17.53 -15.02 8.60
C THR A 433 17.29 -16.19 7.63
N VAL A 434 17.53 -15.94 6.35
CA VAL A 434 17.36 -16.88 5.25
C VAL A 434 18.64 -16.96 4.40
N SER A 435 18.89 -18.08 3.78
CA SER A 435 20.04 -18.24 2.87
C SER A 435 19.69 -17.80 1.45
N LEU A 436 20.64 -17.20 0.77
CA LEU A 436 20.52 -16.92 -0.66
C LEU A 436 20.28 -18.24 -1.41
N ASP A 437 19.43 -18.21 -2.43
CA ASP A 437 18.95 -19.33 -3.24
C ASP A 437 18.10 -20.37 -2.47
N ALA A 438 17.73 -20.09 -1.21
CA ALA A 438 16.77 -20.92 -0.50
C ALA A 438 15.35 -20.72 -1.02
N LYS A 439 14.60 -21.82 -1.15
CA LYS A 439 13.14 -21.82 -1.29
C LYS A 439 12.55 -22.18 0.06
N GLU A 440 11.71 -21.35 0.63
CA GLU A 440 11.10 -21.56 1.94
C GLU A 440 9.58 -21.42 1.88
N VAL A 441 8.89 -22.21 2.71
CA VAL A 441 7.48 -22.00 3.00
C VAL A 441 7.37 -21.12 4.24
N TRP A 442 6.78 -19.94 4.05
CA TRP A 442 6.42 -19.05 5.14
C TRP A 442 4.92 -19.15 5.43
N GLU A 443 4.53 -19.10 6.68
CA GLU A 443 3.13 -19.12 7.11
C GLU A 443 2.81 -17.85 7.88
N PHE A 444 1.95 -17.02 7.33
CA PHE A 444 1.36 -15.89 8.05
C PHE A 444 0.19 -16.40 8.89
N ASP A 445 0.30 -16.28 10.21
CA ASP A 445 -0.66 -16.81 11.17
C ASP A 445 -1.40 -15.69 11.89
N ASN A 446 -2.65 -15.44 11.49
CA ASN A 446 -3.59 -14.51 12.14
C ASN A 446 -4.66 -15.27 12.93
N SER A 447 -4.35 -16.51 13.37
CA SER A 447 -5.29 -17.37 14.11
C SER A 447 -5.20 -17.19 15.63
N GLY A 448 -4.25 -16.38 16.12
CA GLY A 448 -4.00 -16.16 17.54
C GLY A 448 -5.22 -15.67 18.31
N ALA A 449 -5.22 -15.96 19.62
CA ALA A 449 -6.25 -15.43 20.51
C ALA A 449 -6.18 -13.89 20.53
N ALA A 450 -7.26 -13.26 20.15
CA ALA A 450 -7.36 -11.81 20.20
C ALA A 450 -7.35 -11.35 21.66
N MET A 451 -6.31 -10.66 22.07
CA MET A 451 -6.34 -9.92 23.33
C MET A 451 -7.42 -8.83 23.21
N MET A 452 -8.38 -8.79 24.13
CA MET A 452 -9.51 -7.86 24.13
C MET A 452 -10.51 -8.03 22.96
N GLY A 453 -10.53 -9.18 22.26
CA GLY A 453 -11.48 -9.43 21.16
C GLY A 453 -11.13 -8.71 19.83
N MET A 454 -9.96 -8.07 19.72
CA MET A 454 -9.53 -7.40 18.49
C MET A 454 -9.12 -8.41 17.43
N ARG A 455 -9.77 -8.35 16.27
CA ARG A 455 -9.50 -9.22 15.13
C ARG A 455 -9.67 -8.41 13.86
N LEU A 456 -8.56 -8.13 13.20
CA LEU A 456 -8.58 -7.43 11.93
C LEU A 456 -7.94 -8.29 10.84
N ALA A 457 -8.32 -8.03 9.61
CA ALA A 457 -7.63 -8.53 8.45
C ALA A 457 -6.36 -7.69 8.23
N HIS A 458 -5.27 -8.36 7.86
CA HIS A 458 -3.98 -7.72 7.62
C HIS A 458 -3.48 -8.05 6.23
N PRO A 459 -3.32 -7.06 5.32
CA PRO A 459 -2.57 -7.25 4.09
C PRO A 459 -1.08 -7.34 4.44
N LEU A 460 -0.47 -8.52 4.31
CA LEU A 460 0.94 -8.72 4.62
C LEU A 460 1.78 -8.65 3.34
N HIS A 461 2.74 -7.77 3.35
CA HIS A 461 3.66 -7.49 2.24
C HIS A 461 5.08 -7.95 2.56
N LEU A 462 5.77 -8.46 1.54
CA LEU A 462 7.16 -8.91 1.59
C LEU A 462 7.99 -8.13 0.57
N HIS A 463 8.95 -7.35 1.05
CA HIS A 463 9.88 -6.60 0.21
C HIS A 463 10.83 -7.48 -0.58
N GLY A 464 11.28 -7.00 -1.73
CA GLY A 464 12.33 -7.59 -2.53
C GLY A 464 12.01 -8.97 -3.13
N ARG A 465 10.84 -9.54 -2.86
CA ARG A 465 10.44 -10.88 -3.34
C ARG A 465 8.98 -10.94 -3.73
N GLN A 466 8.70 -11.77 -4.73
CA GLN A 466 7.35 -12.23 -5.00
C GLN A 466 7.22 -13.69 -4.55
N PHE A 467 6.01 -14.08 -4.19
CA PHE A 467 5.69 -15.40 -3.67
C PHE A 467 4.45 -15.98 -4.36
N ARG A 468 4.24 -17.28 -4.16
CA ARG A 468 3.02 -17.99 -4.52
C ARG A 468 2.27 -18.36 -3.25
N VAL A 469 0.96 -18.10 -3.23
CA VAL A 469 0.11 -18.64 -2.17
C VAL A 469 -0.08 -20.14 -2.41
N LEU A 470 0.21 -20.95 -1.39
CA LEU A 470 0.11 -22.40 -1.46
C LEU A 470 -1.18 -22.92 -0.85
N ASP A 471 -1.59 -22.33 0.27
CA ASP A 471 -2.71 -22.84 1.08
C ASP A 471 -3.27 -21.73 1.97
N ARG A 472 -4.57 -21.83 2.28
CA ARG A 472 -5.26 -21.03 3.29
C ARG A 472 -6.02 -21.97 4.23
N GLN A 473 -5.67 -21.94 5.50
CA GLN A 473 -6.33 -22.68 6.55
C GLN A 473 -7.14 -21.71 7.41
N VAL A 474 -8.42 -21.98 7.54
CA VAL A 474 -9.35 -21.14 8.30
C VAL A 474 -9.84 -21.90 9.52
N ASP A 475 -9.69 -21.32 10.70
CA ASP A 475 -10.32 -21.85 11.89
C ASP A 475 -11.85 -21.76 11.73
N PRO A 476 -12.60 -22.89 11.84
CA PRO A 476 -14.05 -22.92 11.63
C PRO A 476 -14.83 -21.91 12.49
N ARG A 477 -14.27 -21.51 13.63
CA ARG A 477 -14.88 -20.49 14.51
C ARG A 477 -14.94 -19.11 13.85
N PHE A 478 -14.06 -18.85 12.87
CA PHE A 478 -13.92 -17.56 12.17
C PHE A 478 -14.25 -17.65 10.67
N ALA A 479 -14.73 -18.78 10.18
CA ALA A 479 -15.05 -18.96 8.77
C ALA A 479 -15.93 -17.84 8.22
N LYS A 480 -16.92 -17.41 9.00
CA LYS A 480 -17.88 -16.36 8.60
C LYS A 480 -17.25 -14.97 8.44
N ASP A 481 -16.12 -14.69 9.08
CA ASP A 481 -15.50 -13.36 9.08
C ASP A 481 -14.91 -13.01 7.72
N GLY A 482 -14.51 -14.03 6.95
CA GLY A 482 -13.92 -13.86 5.62
C GLY A 482 -14.76 -14.38 4.45
N ASP A 483 -15.85 -15.13 4.69
CA ASP A 483 -16.62 -15.83 3.64
C ASP A 483 -17.07 -14.89 2.50
N SER A 484 -17.49 -13.67 2.85
CA SER A 484 -17.96 -12.70 1.86
C SER A 484 -16.89 -12.13 0.95
N LEU A 485 -15.61 -12.40 1.22
CA LEU A 485 -14.46 -11.87 0.44
C LEU A 485 -13.69 -12.98 -0.29
N ARG A 486 -13.80 -14.24 0.14
CA ARG A 486 -12.93 -15.35 -0.32
C ARG A 486 -13.02 -15.64 -1.81
N GLU A 487 -14.23 -15.64 -2.38
CA GLU A 487 -14.40 -15.88 -3.81
C GLU A 487 -13.73 -14.84 -4.70
N GLY A 488 -13.40 -13.67 -4.12
CA GLY A 488 -12.70 -12.59 -4.81
C GLY A 488 -11.19 -12.62 -4.67
N PHE A 489 -10.60 -13.56 -3.94
CA PHE A 489 -9.14 -13.67 -3.84
C PHE A 489 -8.53 -14.17 -5.14
N THR A 490 -7.30 -13.74 -5.42
CA THR A 490 -6.54 -14.07 -6.64
C THR A 490 -5.20 -14.70 -6.26
N ASP A 491 -5.26 -15.83 -5.55
CA ASP A 491 -4.09 -16.54 -5.04
C ASP A 491 -3.32 -17.33 -6.12
N GLU A 492 -3.92 -17.49 -7.30
CA GLU A 492 -3.36 -18.25 -8.41
C GLU A 492 -2.17 -17.55 -9.09
N GLY A 493 -1.97 -16.26 -8.81
CA GLY A 493 -0.89 -15.44 -9.38
C GLY A 493 0.38 -15.37 -8.53
N TRP A 494 1.36 -14.65 -9.05
CA TRP A 494 2.49 -14.16 -8.28
C TRP A 494 2.04 -12.95 -7.48
N LYS A 495 2.36 -12.94 -6.20
CA LYS A 495 1.98 -11.88 -5.27
C LYS A 495 3.21 -11.37 -4.50
N ASP A 496 3.10 -10.18 -3.96
CA ASP A 496 3.99 -9.64 -2.95
C ASP A 496 3.23 -9.15 -1.71
N THR A 497 1.90 -9.08 -1.83
CA THR A 497 0.98 -8.69 -0.76
C THR A 497 -0.16 -9.68 -0.69
N VAL A 498 -0.53 -10.15 0.49
CA VAL A 498 -1.64 -11.10 0.69
C VAL A 498 -2.49 -10.72 1.88
N LEU A 499 -3.82 -10.63 1.68
CA LEU A 499 -4.76 -10.39 2.77
C LEU A 499 -4.93 -11.65 3.62
N VAL A 500 -4.62 -11.53 4.92
CA VAL A 500 -4.79 -12.61 5.90
C VAL A 500 -5.95 -12.24 6.83
N MET A 501 -7.03 -13.01 6.75
CA MET A 501 -8.25 -12.75 7.51
C MET A 501 -8.10 -13.18 8.98
N PRO A 502 -8.97 -12.68 9.89
CA PRO A 502 -9.02 -13.20 11.26
C PRO A 502 -9.24 -14.71 11.30
N GLY A 503 -8.48 -15.42 12.13
CA GLY A 503 -8.57 -16.88 12.27
C GLY A 503 -7.94 -17.64 11.11
N GLU A 504 -7.18 -16.99 10.24
CA GLU A 504 -6.59 -17.58 9.04
C GLU A 504 -5.08 -17.78 9.16
N ARG A 505 -4.59 -18.84 8.55
CA ARG A 505 -3.17 -19.10 8.26
C ARG A 505 -3.00 -19.19 6.76
N VAL A 506 -2.06 -18.43 6.23
CA VAL A 506 -1.76 -18.40 4.79
C VAL A 506 -0.33 -18.85 4.57
N GLN A 507 -0.14 -19.95 3.83
CA GLN A 507 1.17 -20.43 3.46
C GLN A 507 1.58 -19.87 2.11
N ILE A 508 2.79 -19.34 2.04
CA ILE A 508 3.40 -18.79 0.83
C ILE A 508 4.73 -19.49 0.54
N LEU A 509 5.03 -19.69 -0.72
CA LEU A 509 6.32 -20.17 -1.20
C LEU A 509 7.16 -19.02 -1.72
N VAL A 510 8.33 -18.81 -1.12
CA VAL A 510 9.28 -17.73 -1.44
C VAL A 510 10.60 -18.32 -1.90
N HIS A 511 11.24 -17.72 -2.91
CA HIS A 511 12.60 -18.06 -3.35
C HIS A 511 13.50 -16.83 -3.21
N PHE A 512 14.51 -16.89 -2.34
CA PHE A 512 15.41 -15.79 -2.02
C PHE A 512 16.61 -15.77 -2.95
N THR A 513 16.49 -15.11 -4.09
CA THR A 513 17.52 -15.10 -5.15
C THR A 513 18.22 -13.74 -5.26
N ARG A 514 19.34 -13.70 -6.00
CA ARG A 514 20.02 -12.53 -6.54
C ARG A 514 20.70 -11.61 -5.54
N TYR A 515 20.01 -11.11 -4.51
CA TYR A 515 20.55 -10.12 -3.60
C TYR A 515 20.57 -10.62 -2.16
N THR A 516 21.70 -10.40 -1.50
CA THR A 516 21.83 -10.47 -0.04
C THR A 516 21.50 -9.11 0.56
N GLY A 517 21.27 -9.05 1.86
CA GLY A 517 21.00 -7.81 2.57
C GLY A 517 19.80 -7.93 3.50
N MET A 518 19.36 -6.80 4.02
CA MET A 518 18.25 -6.69 4.94
C MET A 518 17.05 -6.07 4.25
N PHE A 519 15.91 -6.74 4.32
CA PHE A 519 14.65 -6.37 3.70
C PHE A 519 13.54 -6.38 4.75
N LEU A 520 12.36 -5.92 4.37
CA LEU A 520 11.21 -5.81 5.26
C LEU A 520 10.12 -6.83 4.92
N TYR A 521 9.33 -7.20 5.94
CA TYR A 521 7.97 -7.67 5.78
C TYR A 521 7.09 -6.95 6.81
N HIS A 522 5.88 -6.57 6.42
CA HIS A 522 5.02 -5.74 7.24
C HIS A 522 3.55 -5.87 6.86
N CYS A 523 2.69 -5.36 7.71
CA CYS A 523 1.29 -5.13 7.37
C CYS A 523 1.18 -3.88 6.48
N HIS A 524 0.52 -4.01 5.35
CA HIS A 524 0.29 -2.88 4.43
C HIS A 524 -1.01 -2.09 4.75
N ASN A 525 -1.59 -2.27 5.93
CA ASN A 525 -2.37 -1.22 6.57
C ASN A 525 -1.36 -0.22 7.12
N LEU A 526 -1.27 0.96 6.51
CA LEU A 526 -0.18 1.89 6.73
C LEU A 526 -0.14 2.44 8.16
N GLU A 527 -1.28 2.53 8.82
CA GLU A 527 -1.35 2.92 10.23
C GLU A 527 -0.79 1.82 11.14
N HIS A 528 -0.98 0.53 10.78
CA HIS A 528 -0.37 -0.59 11.50
C HIS A 528 1.14 -0.63 11.27
N GLU A 529 1.59 -0.39 10.05
CA GLU A 529 3.00 -0.27 9.69
C GLU A 529 3.68 0.83 10.51
N ASP A 530 3.10 2.04 10.52
CA ASP A 530 3.60 3.19 11.28
C ASP A 530 3.61 2.94 12.80
N MET A 531 2.69 2.10 13.32
CA MET A 531 2.72 1.65 14.72
C MET A 531 3.81 0.59 14.99
N GLY A 532 4.56 0.17 13.99
CA GLY A 532 5.64 -0.80 14.09
C GLY A 532 5.23 -2.26 13.78
N MET A 533 4.08 -2.52 13.13
CA MET A 533 3.74 -3.85 12.61
C MET A 533 4.57 -4.18 11.38
N MET A 534 5.87 -4.19 11.56
CA MET A 534 6.90 -4.37 10.57
C MET A 534 8.10 -5.10 11.18
N ARG A 535 8.83 -5.88 10.39
CA ARG A 535 10.02 -6.60 10.80
C ARG A 535 11.05 -6.62 9.68
N ASN A 536 12.32 -6.73 10.07
CA ASN A 536 13.39 -7.03 9.15
C ASN A 536 13.51 -8.54 8.93
N TYR A 537 13.88 -8.93 7.72
CA TYR A 537 14.49 -10.24 7.46
C TYR A 537 15.81 -10.06 6.71
N ARG A 538 16.75 -10.99 6.90
CA ARG A 538 18.09 -10.90 6.31
C ARG A 538 18.36 -12.07 5.38
N VAL A 539 18.74 -11.75 4.15
CA VAL A 539 19.25 -12.73 3.18
C VAL A 539 20.77 -12.77 3.30
N VAL A 540 21.32 -13.91 3.68
CA VAL A 540 22.76 -14.12 3.82
C VAL A 540 23.30 -15.00 2.69
N ALA A 541 24.57 -14.83 2.33
CA ALA A 541 25.23 -15.74 1.41
C ALA A 541 25.13 -17.18 1.95
N ARG A 542 24.94 -18.14 1.05
CA ARG A 542 24.94 -19.55 1.42
C ARG A 542 26.29 -19.90 2.01
N ALA A 543 26.32 -20.48 3.23
CA ALA A 543 27.54 -21.07 3.76
C ALA A 543 27.99 -22.18 2.80
N GLY A 544 29.24 -22.07 2.31
CA GLY A 544 29.81 -23.01 1.37
C GLY A 544 30.03 -24.39 1.98
#